data_570d75ad50922fd85392194da53d4f81
#
_entry.id   570d75ad50922fd85392194da53d4f81
#
_cell.length_a   1.000
_cell.length_b   1.000
_cell.length_c   1.000
_cell.angle_alpha   90.00
_cell.angle_beta   90.00
_cell.angle_gamma   90.00
#
_symmetry.space_group_name_H-M   'P 1'
#
loop_
_entity.id
_entity.type
_entity.pdbx_description
1 polymer ?
#
loop_
_entity_poly.entity_id
_entity_poly.type
_entity_poly.pdbx_seq_one_letter_code
_entity_poly.pdbx_strand_id
1 'polypeptide(L)'
;MPDPAGQAGPYARYRTKVPEEWIDYNGHLNDAGYAIVLSEANEVLLAHLGLSEAYRMDTGRAMYTVESHIRYLAEAVRGDVIEAVSLLVSADAKRLRVHTGLRRDDGVLVATGEYLYLHVDQAGGSVTAMPPDRWAAVNALLSAHAALDRPGHLGRGVADSQQR
;
A
#
# COMPACT_ATOMS: atom_id res chain seq x y z
N MET A 1 14.30 5.23 -14.73
CA MET A 1 14.03 4.27 -15.80
C MET A 1 12.71 3.59 -15.49
N PRO A 2 11.68 3.67 -16.35
CA PRO A 2 10.53 2.84 -16.17
C PRO A 2 10.94 1.40 -16.43
N ASP A 3 10.63 0.52 -15.46
CA ASP A 3 10.83 -0.92 -15.61
C ASP A 3 9.83 -1.44 -16.67
N PRO A 4 10.28 -2.20 -17.67
CA PRO A 4 9.37 -2.73 -18.66
C PRO A 4 8.34 -3.65 -18.02
N ALA A 5 7.08 -3.48 -18.40
CA ALA A 5 5.95 -4.34 -18.10
C ALA A 5 6.36 -5.82 -18.09
N GLY A 6 6.14 -6.51 -16.95
CA GLY A 6 6.31 -7.95 -16.91
C GLY A 6 6.76 -8.57 -15.59
N GLN A 7 6.71 -7.89 -14.47
CA GLN A 7 6.95 -8.60 -13.21
C GLN A 7 5.72 -9.46 -12.86
N ALA A 8 5.87 -10.76 -13.05
CA ALA A 8 4.90 -11.78 -12.66
C ALA A 8 4.88 -12.01 -11.13
N GLY A 9 4.98 -10.94 -10.35
CA GLY A 9 5.02 -10.99 -8.89
C GLY A 9 4.41 -9.75 -8.25
N PRO A 10 4.17 -9.76 -6.93
CA PRO A 10 3.69 -8.58 -6.22
C PRO A 10 4.74 -7.46 -6.27
N TYR A 11 4.28 -6.21 -6.13
CA TYR A 11 5.15 -5.05 -6.17
C TYR A 11 5.95 -4.93 -4.85
N ALA A 12 7.28 -5.04 -4.92
CA ALA A 12 8.18 -5.06 -3.76
C ALA A 12 9.36 -4.10 -3.99
N ARG A 13 9.11 -2.79 -3.92
CA ARG A 13 10.13 -1.76 -4.18
C ARG A 13 10.35 -0.77 -3.03
N TYR A 14 9.72 -1.02 -1.89
CA TYR A 14 9.93 -0.21 -0.71
C TYR A 14 10.59 -1.05 0.38
N ARG A 15 11.69 -0.54 0.91
CA ARG A 15 12.43 -1.14 2.01
C ARG A 15 12.95 -0.05 2.93
N THR A 16 12.78 -0.24 4.24
CA THR A 16 13.23 0.72 5.25
C THR A 16 13.82 0.01 6.46
N LYS A 17 14.60 0.74 7.26
CA LYS A 17 15.12 0.26 8.52
C LYS A 17 14.36 0.93 9.66
N VAL A 18 13.92 0.15 10.65
CA VAL A 18 13.21 0.65 11.82
C VAL A 18 14.12 1.59 12.63
N PRO A 19 13.79 2.89 12.72
CA PRO A 19 14.59 3.84 13.48
C PRO A 19 14.24 3.82 14.96
N GLU A 20 15.09 4.39 15.80
CA GLU A 20 14.93 4.38 17.25
C GLU A 20 13.72 5.19 17.73
N GLU A 21 13.43 6.30 17.08
CA GLU A 21 12.32 7.19 17.43
C GLU A 21 10.91 6.58 17.22
N TRP A 22 10.82 5.42 16.56
CA TRP A 22 9.58 4.68 16.40
C TRP A 22 9.41 3.56 17.41
N ILE A 23 10.37 3.38 18.31
CA ILE A 23 10.32 2.33 19.33
C ILE A 23 9.54 2.83 20.56
N ASP A 24 8.56 2.05 21.00
CA ASP A 24 7.78 2.35 22.18
C ASP A 24 8.47 1.88 23.49
N TYR A 25 7.79 2.11 24.61
CA TYR A 25 8.29 1.74 25.94
C TYR A 25 8.43 0.22 26.15
N ASN A 26 7.85 -0.61 25.28
CA ASN A 26 8.00 -2.08 25.32
C ASN A 26 9.26 -2.54 24.54
N GLY A 27 9.94 -1.62 23.87
CA GLY A 27 11.11 -1.93 23.05
C GLY A 27 10.79 -2.39 21.63
N HIS A 28 9.56 -2.22 21.19
CA HIS A 28 9.10 -2.64 19.87
C HIS A 28 8.64 -1.44 19.02
N LEU A 29 8.62 -1.64 17.70
CA LEU A 29 8.03 -0.68 16.77
C LEU A 29 6.58 -0.42 17.17
N ASN A 30 6.25 0.85 17.46
CA ASN A 30 4.89 1.24 17.81
C ASN A 30 3.93 1.07 16.63
N ASP A 31 2.62 1.04 16.91
CA ASP A 31 1.57 0.85 15.91
C ASP A 31 1.57 1.94 14.83
N ALA A 32 1.84 3.20 15.18
CA ALA A 32 1.95 4.29 14.22
C ALA A 32 3.15 4.11 13.29
N GLY A 33 4.26 3.52 13.75
CA GLY A 33 5.43 3.22 12.93
C GLY A 33 5.09 2.26 11.78
N TYR A 34 4.31 1.21 12.04
CA TYR A 34 3.82 0.32 10.97
C TYR A 34 2.94 1.07 9.96
N ALA A 35 2.07 1.98 10.44
CA ALA A 35 1.22 2.78 9.57
C ALA A 35 2.04 3.73 8.67
N ILE A 36 3.13 4.31 9.19
CA ILE A 36 4.06 5.14 8.41
C ILE A 36 4.70 4.29 7.30
N VAL A 37 5.28 3.14 7.63
CA VAL A 37 5.91 2.23 6.65
C VAL A 37 4.93 1.82 5.56
N LEU A 38 3.69 1.48 5.93
CA LEU A 38 2.64 1.12 4.97
C LEU A 38 2.28 2.31 4.06
N SER A 39 2.16 3.51 4.62
CA SER A 39 1.86 4.72 3.85
C SER A 39 2.96 5.04 2.84
N GLU A 40 4.22 5.03 3.26
CA GLU A 40 5.38 5.28 2.39
C GLU A 40 5.51 4.23 1.28
N ALA A 41 5.27 2.96 1.60
CA ALA A 41 5.26 1.88 0.61
C ALA A 41 4.16 2.10 -0.45
N ASN A 42 2.98 2.53 -0.02
CA ASN A 42 1.87 2.82 -0.92
C ASN A 42 2.16 4.06 -1.79
N GLU A 43 2.84 5.10 -1.26
CA GLU A 43 3.29 6.24 -2.08
C GLU A 43 4.26 5.80 -3.18
N VAL A 44 5.17 4.86 -2.91
CA VAL A 44 6.06 4.28 -3.93
C VAL A 44 5.26 3.52 -5.00
N LEU A 45 4.24 2.78 -4.61
CA LEU A 45 3.33 2.11 -5.56
C LEU A 45 2.54 3.13 -6.41
N LEU A 46 1.97 4.16 -5.79
CA LEU A 46 1.23 5.22 -6.50
C LEU A 46 2.16 5.98 -7.46
N ALA A 47 3.40 6.25 -7.06
CA ALA A 47 4.40 6.86 -7.95
C ALA A 47 4.71 5.97 -9.16
N HIS A 48 4.81 4.65 -8.99
CA HIS A 48 4.98 3.70 -10.09
C HIS A 48 3.80 3.75 -11.08
N LEU A 49 2.58 3.96 -10.59
CA LEU A 49 1.38 4.13 -11.41
C LEU A 49 1.25 5.53 -12.02
N GLY A 50 2.21 6.43 -11.74
CA GLY A 50 2.18 7.82 -12.20
C GLY A 50 1.16 8.70 -11.46
N LEU A 51 0.75 8.29 -10.26
CA LEU A 51 -0.23 8.99 -9.39
C LEU A 51 0.45 9.63 -8.17
N SER A 52 1.69 10.09 -8.35
CA SER A 52 2.56 10.67 -7.31
C SER A 52 2.19 12.11 -6.94
N GLU A 53 2.98 12.69 -6.04
CA GLU A 53 2.91 14.11 -5.74
C GLU A 53 3.12 15.00 -6.98
N ALA A 54 4.02 14.65 -7.90
CA ALA A 54 4.21 15.37 -9.15
C ALA A 54 2.92 15.39 -9.98
N TYR A 55 2.22 14.26 -10.07
CA TYR A 55 0.91 14.21 -10.73
C TYR A 55 -0.10 15.16 -10.08
N ARG A 56 -0.12 15.22 -8.76
CA ARG A 56 -0.98 16.15 -8.01
C ARG A 56 -0.64 17.61 -8.31
N MET A 57 0.65 17.94 -8.34
CA MET A 57 1.11 19.30 -8.63
C MET A 57 0.72 19.74 -10.04
N ASP A 58 0.82 18.84 -11.03
CA ASP A 58 0.52 19.16 -12.43
C ASP A 58 -0.96 19.27 -12.73
N THR A 59 -1.80 18.45 -12.06
CA THR A 59 -3.20 18.26 -12.45
C THR A 59 -4.22 18.75 -11.44
N GLY A 60 -3.81 19.03 -10.20
CA GLY A 60 -4.73 19.28 -9.09
C GLY A 60 -5.56 18.07 -8.68
N ARG A 61 -5.17 16.87 -9.11
CA ARG A 61 -5.84 15.60 -8.80
C ARG A 61 -4.93 14.69 -8.00
N ALA A 62 -5.51 13.90 -7.10
CA ALA A 62 -4.74 13.03 -6.22
C ALA A 62 -5.51 11.76 -5.84
N MET A 63 -4.76 10.74 -5.37
CA MET A 63 -5.35 9.59 -4.69
C MET A 63 -5.51 9.91 -3.21
N TYR A 64 -6.74 9.79 -2.69
CA TYR A 64 -7.05 9.99 -1.27
C TYR A 64 -7.32 8.65 -0.62
N THR A 65 -6.61 8.34 0.46
CA THR A 65 -6.97 7.23 1.34
C THR A 65 -8.30 7.55 2.02
N VAL A 66 -9.29 6.68 1.85
CA VAL A 66 -10.62 6.85 2.47
C VAL A 66 -10.94 5.76 3.47
N GLU A 67 -10.23 4.64 3.41
CA GLU A 67 -10.38 3.54 4.35
C GLU A 67 -9.04 2.80 4.47
N SER A 68 -8.70 2.36 5.68
CA SER A 68 -7.58 1.47 5.92
C SER A 68 -7.89 0.49 7.03
N HIS A 69 -7.36 -0.71 6.90
CA HIS A 69 -7.40 -1.73 7.95
C HIS A 69 -6.01 -2.31 8.11
N ILE A 70 -5.42 -2.12 9.29
CA ILE A 70 -4.07 -2.61 9.61
C ILE A 70 -4.18 -3.76 10.61
N ARG A 71 -3.39 -4.81 10.37
CA ARG A 71 -3.25 -5.95 11.26
C ARG A 71 -1.79 -6.07 11.68
N TYR A 72 -1.56 -6.16 12.97
CA TYR A 72 -0.25 -6.37 13.59
C TYR A 72 -0.11 -7.86 13.89
N LEU A 73 0.90 -8.52 13.37
CA LEU A 73 1.02 -9.97 13.36
C LEU A 73 2.25 -10.47 14.13
N ALA A 74 3.32 -9.68 14.13
CA ALA A 74 4.54 -9.94 14.87
C ALA A 74 5.25 -8.62 15.19
N GLU A 75 6.14 -8.67 16.16
CA GLU A 75 6.92 -7.53 16.59
C GLU A 75 8.08 -7.24 15.63
N ALA A 76 8.44 -5.96 15.55
CA ALA A 76 9.69 -5.50 14.95
C ALA A 76 10.43 -4.64 15.98
N VAL A 77 11.76 -4.64 15.93
CA VAL A 77 12.61 -3.90 16.85
C VAL A 77 13.50 -2.90 16.11
N ARG A 78 14.14 -2.01 16.86
CA ARG A 78 15.11 -1.09 16.30
C ARG A 78 16.16 -1.81 15.45
N GLY A 79 16.36 -1.31 14.25
CA GLY A 79 17.36 -1.82 13.33
C GLY A 79 16.88 -2.94 12.41
N ASP A 80 15.70 -3.53 12.66
CA ASP A 80 15.10 -4.45 11.72
C ASP A 80 14.90 -3.77 10.36
N VAL A 81 15.11 -4.53 9.32
CA VAL A 81 14.83 -4.08 7.94
C VAL A 81 13.47 -4.64 7.53
N ILE A 82 12.59 -3.73 7.14
CA ILE A 82 11.23 -4.05 6.69
C ILE A 82 11.15 -3.87 5.17
N GLU A 83 10.68 -4.88 4.48
CA GLU A 83 10.30 -4.84 3.07
C GLU A 83 8.79 -4.85 2.94
N ALA A 84 8.27 -3.97 2.09
CA ALA A 84 6.85 -3.93 1.77
C ALA A 84 6.58 -4.65 0.45
N VAL A 85 5.58 -5.53 0.47
CA VAL A 85 5.13 -6.30 -0.70
C VAL A 85 3.67 -5.98 -0.95
N SER A 86 3.39 -5.26 -2.05
CA SER A 86 2.06 -4.73 -2.36
C SER A 86 1.37 -5.51 -3.48
N LEU A 87 0.06 -5.69 -3.31
CA LEU A 87 -0.84 -6.31 -4.26
C LEU A 87 -1.97 -5.33 -4.59
N LEU A 88 -2.12 -4.99 -5.86
CA LEU A 88 -3.33 -4.31 -6.33
C LEU A 88 -4.46 -5.34 -6.40
N VAL A 89 -5.41 -5.25 -5.47
CA VAL A 89 -6.48 -6.24 -5.27
C VAL A 89 -7.61 -6.06 -6.25
N SER A 90 -8.02 -4.80 -6.43
CA SER A 90 -9.05 -4.39 -7.39
C SER A 90 -8.89 -2.92 -7.75
N ALA A 91 -9.39 -2.54 -8.90
CA ALA A 91 -9.43 -1.16 -9.34
C ALA A 91 -10.57 -0.92 -10.31
N ASP A 92 -11.01 0.32 -10.39
CA ASP A 92 -11.81 0.87 -11.48
C ASP A 92 -11.28 2.27 -11.84
N ALA A 93 -11.94 2.96 -12.75
CA ALA A 93 -11.49 4.27 -13.23
C ALA A 93 -11.33 5.33 -12.12
N LYS A 94 -11.90 5.11 -10.93
CA LYS A 94 -11.92 6.08 -9.82
C LYS A 94 -11.33 5.55 -8.52
N ARG A 95 -11.08 4.25 -8.39
CA ARG A 95 -10.75 3.59 -7.12
C ARG A 95 -9.61 2.61 -7.28
N LEU A 96 -8.78 2.50 -6.24
CA LEU A 96 -7.79 1.44 -6.07
C LEU A 96 -8.00 0.78 -4.71
N ARG A 97 -7.96 -0.55 -4.66
CA ARG A 97 -7.87 -1.32 -3.43
C ARG A 97 -6.52 -2.02 -3.41
N VAL A 98 -5.72 -1.71 -2.42
CA VAL A 98 -4.34 -2.19 -2.27
C VAL A 98 -4.22 -2.98 -0.98
N HIS A 99 -3.54 -4.11 -1.04
CA HIS A 99 -3.06 -4.84 0.13
C HIS A 99 -1.54 -4.79 0.15
N THR A 100 -0.95 -4.41 1.29
CA THR A 100 0.50 -4.37 1.49
C THR A 100 0.86 -5.19 2.72
N GLY A 101 1.74 -6.18 2.54
CA GLY A 101 2.36 -6.95 3.62
C GLY A 101 3.73 -6.38 3.96
N LEU A 102 4.03 -6.23 5.24
CA LEU A 102 5.34 -5.85 5.75
C LEU A 102 6.09 -7.07 6.26
N ARG A 103 7.26 -7.34 5.71
CA ARG A 103 8.12 -8.46 6.11
C ARG A 103 9.46 -7.97 6.63
N ARG A 104 9.93 -8.58 7.71
CA ARG A 104 11.33 -8.45 8.11
C ARG A 104 12.23 -9.21 7.14
N ASP A 105 13.54 -8.92 7.17
CA ASP A 105 14.56 -9.58 6.35
C ASP A 105 14.72 -11.07 6.66
N ASP A 106 14.28 -11.55 7.84
CA ASP A 106 14.14 -12.98 8.17
C ASP A 106 12.90 -13.65 7.54
N GLY A 107 12.10 -12.92 6.76
CA GLY A 107 10.90 -13.39 6.07
C GLY A 107 9.61 -13.35 6.91
N VAL A 108 9.68 -12.99 8.20
CA VAL A 108 8.49 -12.93 9.07
C VAL A 108 7.58 -11.79 8.64
N LEU A 109 6.30 -12.09 8.40
CA LEU A 109 5.25 -11.10 8.14
C LEU A 109 4.87 -10.42 9.46
N VAL A 110 5.23 -9.14 9.60
CA VAL A 110 5.03 -8.38 10.84
C VAL A 110 3.73 -7.59 10.86
N ALA A 111 3.28 -7.12 9.71
CA ALA A 111 1.99 -6.43 9.59
C ALA A 111 1.40 -6.57 8.21
N THR A 112 0.10 -6.30 8.07
CA THR A 112 -0.56 -6.10 6.78
C THR A 112 -1.45 -4.88 6.85
N GLY A 113 -1.53 -4.14 5.73
CA GLY A 113 -2.46 -3.04 5.54
C GLY A 113 -3.31 -3.26 4.31
N GLU A 114 -4.60 -3.01 4.41
CA GLU A 114 -5.53 -2.95 3.30
C GLU A 114 -6.05 -1.53 3.18
N TYR A 115 -6.02 -0.96 1.98
CA TYR A 115 -6.32 0.46 1.72
C TYR A 115 -7.28 0.61 0.56
N LEU A 116 -8.27 1.48 0.73
CA LEU A 116 -9.10 1.98 -0.36
C LEU A 116 -8.73 3.42 -0.66
N TYR A 117 -8.42 3.67 -1.93
CA TYR A 117 -8.12 5.00 -2.48
C TYR A 117 -9.21 5.45 -3.42
N LEU A 118 -9.51 6.75 -3.39
CA LEU A 118 -10.35 7.44 -4.38
C LEU A 118 -9.51 8.46 -5.15
N HIS A 119 -9.70 8.51 -6.46
CA HIS A 119 -9.13 9.55 -7.30
C HIS A 119 -10.03 10.79 -7.25
N VAL A 120 -9.48 11.90 -6.78
CA VAL A 120 -10.22 13.13 -6.43
C VAL A 120 -9.68 14.32 -7.21
N ASP A 121 -10.57 15.14 -7.73
CA ASP A 121 -10.29 16.50 -8.17
C ASP A 121 -10.31 17.43 -6.95
N GLN A 122 -9.13 18.01 -6.60
CA GLN A 122 -9.00 18.82 -5.39
C GLN A 122 -9.77 20.14 -5.46
N ALA A 123 -9.89 20.73 -6.65
CA ALA A 123 -10.58 22.01 -6.81
C ALA A 123 -12.10 21.87 -6.59
N GLY A 124 -12.69 20.77 -7.09
CA GLY A 124 -14.11 20.49 -6.93
C GLY A 124 -14.47 19.64 -5.72
N GLY A 125 -13.48 19.08 -5.01
CA GLY A 125 -13.69 18.15 -3.89
C GLY A 125 -14.45 16.89 -4.28
N SER A 126 -14.39 16.48 -5.55
CA SER A 126 -15.23 15.41 -6.10
C SER A 126 -14.41 14.22 -6.61
N VAL A 127 -14.96 13.02 -6.45
CA VAL A 127 -14.39 11.80 -7.01
C VAL A 127 -14.52 11.83 -8.53
N THR A 128 -13.40 11.72 -9.24
CA THR A 128 -13.34 11.80 -10.71
C THR A 128 -12.57 10.62 -11.31
N ALA A 129 -12.80 10.33 -12.58
CA ALA A 129 -12.05 9.28 -13.26
C ALA A 129 -10.60 9.66 -13.47
N MET A 130 -9.69 8.70 -13.34
CA MET A 130 -8.29 8.83 -13.74
C MET A 130 -8.21 9.07 -15.26
N PRO A 131 -7.23 9.86 -15.72
CA PRO A 131 -6.95 10.00 -17.15
C PRO A 131 -6.66 8.63 -17.81
N PRO A 132 -6.92 8.48 -19.12
CA PRO A 132 -6.78 7.20 -19.81
C PRO A 132 -5.39 6.56 -19.68
N ASP A 133 -4.32 7.36 -19.69
CA ASP A 133 -2.94 6.88 -19.54
C ASP A 133 -2.66 6.35 -18.14
N ARG A 134 -3.20 6.98 -17.11
CA ARG A 134 -3.08 6.52 -15.71
C ARG A 134 -3.91 5.27 -15.48
N TRP A 135 -5.13 5.25 -16.01
CA TRP A 135 -5.95 4.05 -15.97
C TRP A 135 -5.30 2.87 -16.71
N ALA A 136 -4.64 3.11 -17.84
CA ALA A 136 -3.91 2.06 -18.55
C ALA A 136 -2.78 1.46 -17.70
N ALA A 137 -2.01 2.28 -16.99
CA ALA A 137 -0.96 1.81 -16.08
C ALA A 137 -1.55 0.98 -14.93
N VAL A 138 -2.62 1.46 -14.31
CA VAL A 138 -3.35 0.74 -13.24
C VAL A 138 -3.86 -0.61 -13.74
N ASN A 139 -4.51 -0.63 -14.91
CA ASN A 139 -5.09 -1.85 -15.46
C ASN A 139 -4.02 -2.88 -15.87
N ALA A 140 -2.86 -2.42 -16.34
CA ALA A 140 -1.72 -3.28 -16.62
C ALA A 140 -1.22 -3.99 -15.34
N LEU A 141 -1.04 -3.24 -14.25
CA LEU A 141 -0.64 -3.81 -12.96
C LEU A 141 -1.72 -4.74 -12.39
N LEU A 142 -3.00 -4.35 -12.47
CA LEU A 142 -4.12 -5.19 -12.03
C LEU A 142 -4.14 -6.53 -12.77
N SER A 143 -3.91 -6.51 -14.08
CA SER A 143 -3.84 -7.72 -14.91
C SER A 143 -2.65 -8.60 -14.53
N ALA A 144 -1.48 -8.01 -14.28
CA ALA A 144 -0.29 -8.74 -13.81
C ALA A 144 -0.53 -9.39 -12.43
N HIS A 145 -1.28 -8.74 -11.55
CA HIS A 145 -1.60 -9.25 -10.22
C HIS A 145 -2.79 -10.22 -10.17
N ALA A 146 -3.54 -10.38 -11.27
CA ALA A 146 -4.75 -11.20 -11.28
C ALA A 146 -4.49 -12.70 -11.00
N ALA A 147 -3.30 -13.19 -11.38
CA ALA A 147 -2.88 -14.58 -11.18
C ALA A 147 -2.18 -14.83 -9.83
N LEU A 148 -1.94 -13.79 -9.02
CA LEU A 148 -1.27 -13.93 -7.73
C LEU A 148 -2.25 -14.42 -6.65
N ASP A 149 -1.72 -15.20 -5.70
CA ASP A 149 -2.47 -15.64 -4.55
C ASP A 149 -2.99 -14.46 -3.72
N ARG A 150 -4.26 -14.53 -3.36
CA ARG A 150 -4.92 -13.49 -2.56
C ARG A 150 -4.91 -13.85 -1.09
N PRO A 151 -4.46 -12.94 -0.19
CA PRO A 151 -4.56 -13.17 1.24
C PRO A 151 -6.00 -13.47 1.68
N GLY A 152 -6.19 -14.56 2.43
CA GLY A 152 -7.53 -14.99 2.86
C GLY A 152 -8.24 -14.07 3.86
N HIS A 153 -7.58 -13.01 4.30
CA HIS A 153 -8.12 -12.02 5.24
C HIS A 153 -8.60 -10.72 4.55
N LEU A 154 -8.54 -10.64 3.22
CA LEU A 154 -9.02 -9.46 2.51
C LEU A 154 -10.48 -9.17 2.81
N GLY A 155 -10.80 -7.88 3.03
CA GLY A 155 -12.15 -7.40 3.34
C GLY A 155 -12.64 -7.70 4.76
N ARG A 156 -11.78 -8.19 5.64
CA ARG A 156 -12.15 -8.34 7.05
C ARG A 156 -12.06 -7.00 7.77
N GLY A 157 -13.06 -6.73 8.60
CA GLY A 157 -13.01 -5.64 9.58
C GLY A 157 -12.32 -6.08 10.89
N VAL A 158 -12.36 -5.20 11.89
CA VAL A 158 -11.93 -5.54 13.26
C VAL A 158 -12.87 -6.62 13.82
N ALA A 159 -12.30 -7.71 14.29
CA ALA A 159 -13.04 -8.85 14.80
C ALA A 159 -12.66 -9.14 16.25
N ASP A 160 -13.61 -9.68 17.01
CA ASP A 160 -13.34 -10.20 18.35
C ASP A 160 -12.56 -11.54 18.30
N SER A 161 -12.18 -12.04 19.47
CA SER A 161 -11.37 -13.25 19.63
C SER A 161 -12.01 -14.53 19.08
N GLN A 162 -13.33 -14.54 18.84
CA GLN A 162 -14.05 -15.73 18.36
C GLN A 162 -14.04 -15.86 16.83
N GLN A 163 -13.61 -14.81 16.12
CA GLN A 163 -13.57 -14.75 14.66
C GLN A 163 -12.16 -14.91 14.07
N ARG A 164 -11.18 -15.26 14.89
CA ARG A 164 -9.78 -15.46 14.47
C ARG A 164 -9.53 -16.88 13.98
#